data_3e9dcd43a0fdf36fc45f5e7d1191bd70
#
_entry.id   3e9dcd43a0fdf36fc45f5e7d1191bd70
#
_cell.length_a   1.000
_cell.length_b   1.000
_cell.length_c   1.000
_cell.angle_alpha   90.00
_cell.angle_beta   90.00
_cell.angle_gamma   90.00
#
_symmetry.space_group_name_H-M   'P 1'
#
loop_
_entity.id
_entity.type
_entity.pdbx_description
1 polymer ?
#
loop_
_entity_poly.entity_id
_entity_poly.type
_entity_poly.pdbx_seq_one_letter_code
_entity_poly.pdbx_strand_id
1 'polypeptide(L)'
;MYLGVRWDHFEKTDGYSIYYDKKTGAVTRSLNYDSATYDEISPKISLNYQADEDTNYYVSYGHSFNPPPLYQVYRDGGGDMGGVIANPDLDPETSNTFEIGMKKQLSERTNIGLSLYQVKTDDKILYTTHYKPGTNKAEYTQYENYGTEKRRGIEFEANHQFDDNWSAYFNYAWQSGKVEQSKVAGTNLKDVNSNDYGIPKHLMHAGFNYKQDKWNALLDCQYVSARQAPDDVTGEYGAEDPYFIVNTAINYQLSDSTSVQFAINNIFDREFYSSEATSGRTYSVGVRYNF
;
A
#
# COMPACT_ATOMS: atom_id res chain seq x y z
N MET A 1 5.13 25.75 12.06
CA MET A 1 5.83 24.57 12.62
C MET A 1 4.82 23.72 13.35
N TYR A 2 4.88 22.40 13.14
CA TYR A 2 4.07 21.40 13.84
C TYR A 2 5.00 20.41 14.50
N LEU A 3 4.74 20.07 15.76
CA LEU A 3 5.41 19.02 16.52
C LEU A 3 4.36 18.08 17.09
N GLY A 4 4.53 16.79 16.90
CA GLY A 4 3.67 15.76 17.46
C GLY A 4 4.51 14.63 18.04
N VAL A 5 4.05 14.04 19.11
CA VAL A 5 4.60 12.82 19.69
C VAL A 5 3.43 11.93 20.06
N ARG A 6 3.51 10.67 19.66
CA ARG A 6 2.58 9.63 20.06
C ARG A 6 3.35 8.55 20.80
N TRP A 7 2.81 8.07 21.90
CA TRP A 7 3.26 6.88 22.56
C TRP A 7 2.19 5.80 22.41
N ASP A 8 2.61 4.62 22.05
CA ASP A 8 1.76 3.45 21.84
C ASP A 8 2.25 2.31 22.73
N HIS A 9 1.31 1.66 23.37
CA HIS A 9 1.52 0.45 24.14
C HIS A 9 0.71 -0.68 23.51
N PHE A 10 1.37 -1.76 23.14
CA PHE A 10 0.76 -2.89 22.46
C PHE A 10 1.16 -4.19 23.16
N GLU A 11 0.16 -5.01 23.49
CA GLU A 11 0.37 -6.33 24.08
C GLU A 11 -0.14 -7.44 23.14
N LYS A 12 0.61 -8.51 23.06
CA LYS A 12 0.25 -9.78 22.42
C LYS A 12 0.10 -10.81 23.56
N THR A 13 -1.11 -11.32 23.81
CA THR A 13 -1.42 -12.23 24.91
C THR A 13 -2.13 -13.48 24.42
N ASP A 14 -2.08 -14.55 25.23
CA ASP A 14 -2.87 -15.77 25.05
C ASP A 14 -2.78 -16.45 23.67
N GLY A 15 -1.63 -16.34 23.01
CA GLY A 15 -1.36 -17.01 21.74
C GLY A 15 -1.28 -18.52 21.93
N TYR A 16 -1.98 -19.29 21.10
CA TYR A 16 -1.88 -20.75 21.10
C TYR A 16 -2.12 -21.35 19.72
N SER A 17 -1.57 -22.56 19.48
CA SER A 17 -1.85 -23.38 18.31
C SER A 17 -2.20 -24.79 18.74
N ILE A 18 -3.29 -25.36 18.17
CA ILE A 18 -3.72 -26.72 18.41
C ILE A 18 -3.80 -27.47 17.08
N TYR A 19 -3.15 -28.62 17.03
CA TYR A 19 -3.13 -29.51 15.87
C TYR A 19 -4.01 -30.72 16.11
N TYR A 20 -4.76 -31.10 15.11
CA TYR A 20 -5.66 -32.23 15.16
C TYR A 20 -5.30 -33.25 14.06
N ASP A 21 -5.39 -34.53 14.41
CA ASP A 21 -5.43 -35.58 13.39
C ASP A 21 -6.72 -35.46 12.59
N LYS A 22 -6.60 -35.30 11.27
CA LYS A 22 -7.75 -35.10 10.37
C LYS A 22 -8.73 -36.27 10.32
N LYS A 23 -8.30 -37.51 10.67
CA LYS A 23 -9.14 -38.72 10.60
C LYS A 23 -9.84 -38.98 11.93
N THR A 24 -9.14 -38.75 13.03
CA THR A 24 -9.64 -39.13 14.36
C THR A 24 -10.18 -37.92 15.15
N GLY A 25 -9.86 -36.72 14.75
CA GLY A 25 -10.17 -35.50 15.52
C GLY A 25 -9.35 -35.36 16.80
N ALA A 26 -8.41 -36.27 17.06
CA ALA A 26 -7.60 -36.22 18.28
C ALA A 26 -6.57 -35.07 18.21
N VAL A 27 -6.34 -34.39 19.32
CA VAL A 27 -5.27 -33.40 19.44
C VAL A 27 -3.92 -34.08 19.34
N THR A 28 -3.11 -33.71 18.37
CA THR A 28 -1.77 -34.28 18.13
C THR A 28 -0.66 -33.40 18.71
N ARG A 29 -0.89 -32.08 18.80
CA ARG A 29 0.06 -31.12 19.35
C ARG A 29 -0.69 -29.90 19.89
N SER A 30 -0.23 -29.33 20.98
CA SER A 30 -0.68 -28.04 21.51
C SER A 30 0.53 -27.20 21.87
N LEU A 31 0.55 -25.95 21.44
CA LEU A 31 1.58 -24.97 21.72
C LEU A 31 0.94 -23.76 22.38
N ASN A 32 1.55 -23.26 23.43
CA ASN A 32 1.25 -21.95 23.99
C ASN A 32 2.44 -21.05 23.75
N TYR A 33 2.18 -19.79 23.40
CA TYR A 33 3.18 -18.79 23.11
C TYR A 33 3.20 -17.75 24.25
N ASP A 34 4.39 -17.30 24.58
CA ASP A 34 4.57 -16.27 25.60
C ASP A 34 3.95 -14.94 25.15
N SER A 35 3.44 -14.19 26.12
CA SER A 35 2.99 -12.83 25.89
C SER A 35 4.16 -11.90 25.63
N ALA A 36 3.98 -10.92 24.77
CA ALA A 36 4.97 -9.89 24.51
C ALA A 36 4.34 -8.51 24.50
N THR A 37 5.11 -7.54 24.99
CA THR A 37 4.69 -6.13 25.10
C THR A 37 5.67 -5.26 24.30
N TYR A 38 5.13 -4.29 23.59
CA TYR A 38 5.90 -3.31 22.82
C TYR A 38 5.46 -1.90 23.22
N ASP A 39 6.44 -1.06 23.48
CA ASP A 39 6.28 0.38 23.73
C ASP A 39 7.02 1.16 22.66
N GLU A 40 6.29 2.02 21.94
CA GLU A 40 6.89 2.80 20.86
C GLU A 40 6.53 4.28 20.96
N ILE A 41 7.52 5.12 20.64
CA ILE A 41 7.37 6.57 20.57
C ILE A 41 7.51 7.02 19.13
N SER A 42 6.46 7.64 18.59
CA SER A 42 6.37 8.11 17.21
C SER A 42 6.40 9.64 17.13
N PRO A 43 7.58 10.28 17.06
CA PRO A 43 7.69 11.72 16.86
C PRO A 43 7.39 12.11 15.41
N LYS A 44 6.80 13.30 15.23
CA LYS A 44 6.59 13.95 13.95
C LYS A 44 6.93 15.44 14.05
N ILE A 45 7.69 15.94 13.08
CA ILE A 45 7.98 17.37 12.93
C ILE A 45 7.66 17.80 11.50
N SER A 46 7.03 18.96 11.35
CA SER A 46 6.83 19.60 10.06
C SER A 46 7.08 21.09 10.17
N LEU A 47 7.84 21.60 9.22
CA LEU A 47 8.11 23.03 9.04
C LEU A 47 7.47 23.47 7.74
N ASN A 48 6.74 24.58 7.79
CA ASN A 48 6.15 25.22 6.61
C ASN A 48 6.72 26.61 6.48
N TYR A 49 7.07 26.97 5.26
CA TYR A 49 7.57 28.27 4.89
C TYR A 49 6.72 28.87 3.77
N GLN A 50 5.97 29.91 4.10
CA GLN A 50 5.22 30.69 3.13
C GLN A 50 6.18 31.68 2.48
N ALA A 51 6.57 31.44 1.24
CA ALA A 51 7.53 32.28 0.52
C ALA A 51 6.88 33.54 -0.02
N ASP A 52 5.66 33.44 -0.50
CA ASP A 52 4.79 34.51 -0.97
C ASP A 52 3.31 34.11 -0.76
N GLU A 53 2.36 34.91 -1.21
CA GLU A 53 0.92 34.63 -1.06
C GLU A 53 0.50 33.32 -1.71
N ASP A 54 1.19 32.90 -2.77
CA ASP A 54 0.82 31.78 -3.63
C ASP A 54 1.70 30.55 -3.44
N THR A 55 2.85 30.66 -2.73
CA THR A 55 3.86 29.60 -2.66
C THR A 55 4.16 29.18 -1.23
N ASN A 56 3.94 27.93 -0.93
CA ASN A 56 4.28 27.31 0.34
C ASN A 56 5.27 26.16 0.13
N TYR A 57 6.37 26.16 0.86
CA TYR A 57 7.31 25.06 0.97
C TYR A 57 7.16 24.36 2.31
N TYR A 58 7.39 23.06 2.32
CA TYR A 58 7.40 22.33 3.58
C TYR A 58 8.49 21.26 3.60
N VAL A 59 8.91 20.94 4.80
CA VAL A 59 9.74 19.78 5.10
C VAL A 59 9.14 19.06 6.28
N SER A 60 9.07 17.72 6.22
CA SER A 60 8.57 16.92 7.31
C SER A 60 9.46 15.70 7.57
N TYR A 61 9.51 15.33 8.83
CA TYR A 61 10.06 14.05 9.30
C TYR A 61 9.02 13.39 10.20
N GLY A 62 8.87 12.09 10.06
CA GLY A 62 8.02 11.27 10.91
C GLY A 62 8.65 9.91 11.15
N HIS A 63 8.55 9.46 12.41
CA HIS A 63 8.80 8.09 12.79
C HIS A 63 7.46 7.39 13.06
N SER A 64 7.36 6.13 12.65
CA SER A 64 6.19 5.29 12.88
C SER A 64 6.61 3.84 13.05
N PHE A 65 5.74 3.05 13.65
CA PHE A 65 5.92 1.61 13.79
C PHE A 65 4.67 0.87 13.32
N ASN A 66 4.84 -0.41 13.02
CA ASN A 66 3.77 -1.32 12.61
C ASN A 66 3.94 -2.63 13.37
N PRO A 67 3.07 -2.93 14.36
CA PRO A 67 3.15 -4.18 15.09
C PRO A 67 2.86 -5.38 14.16
N PRO A 68 3.51 -6.54 14.39
CA PRO A 68 3.31 -7.69 13.54
C PRO A 68 1.86 -8.19 13.62
N PRO A 69 1.20 -8.42 12.46
CA PRO A 69 -0.14 -9.00 12.45
C PRO A 69 -0.15 -10.40 13.05
N LEU A 70 -1.21 -10.75 13.79
CA LEU A 70 -1.31 -12.04 14.49
C LEU A 70 -1.10 -13.25 13.59
N TYR A 71 -1.53 -13.17 12.31
CA TYR A 71 -1.32 -14.27 11.36
C TYR A 71 0.16 -14.50 11.03
N GLN A 72 1.02 -13.47 11.08
CA GLN A 72 2.47 -13.62 10.89
C GLN A 72 3.13 -14.22 12.13
N VAL A 73 2.64 -13.82 13.30
CA VAL A 73 3.16 -14.30 14.61
C VAL A 73 2.85 -15.76 14.83
N TYR A 74 1.59 -16.17 14.61
CA TYR A 74 1.06 -17.48 15.02
C TYR A 74 0.77 -18.44 13.87
N ARG A 75 1.12 -18.09 12.64
CA ARG A 75 0.97 -19.00 11.51
C ARG A 75 1.91 -20.19 11.67
N ASP A 76 1.32 -21.37 11.82
CA ASP A 76 2.04 -22.63 12.00
C ASP A 76 1.32 -23.73 11.22
N GLY A 77 2.05 -24.75 10.74
CA GLY A 77 1.50 -25.89 9.99
C GLY A 77 1.57 -25.74 8.48
N GLY A 78 1.15 -26.76 7.78
CA GLY A 78 1.11 -27.05 6.36
C GLY A 78 1.56 -25.96 5.36
N GLY A 79 2.57 -26.24 4.61
CA GLY A 79 3.00 -25.46 3.44
C GLY A 79 3.73 -26.34 2.45
N ASP A 80 3.78 -25.91 1.19
CA ASP A 80 4.39 -26.67 0.09
C ASP A 80 5.92 -26.81 0.20
N MET A 81 6.54 -26.00 1.09
CA MET A 81 7.99 -25.94 1.30
C MET A 81 8.40 -26.31 2.74
N GLY A 82 8.09 -27.52 3.19
CA GLY A 82 8.53 -28.03 4.48
C GLY A 82 7.70 -27.61 5.70
N GLY A 83 6.67 -26.78 5.51
CA GLY A 83 5.82 -26.26 6.57
C GLY A 83 6.17 -24.84 6.99
N VAL A 84 5.21 -24.19 7.62
CA VAL A 84 5.37 -22.86 8.22
C VAL A 84 5.56 -23.01 9.72
N ILE A 85 6.51 -22.32 10.30
CA ILE A 85 6.74 -22.29 11.75
C ILE A 85 6.35 -20.90 12.27
N ALA A 86 5.54 -20.88 13.33
CA ALA A 86 5.20 -19.66 14.04
C ALA A 86 6.44 -18.95 14.60
N ASN A 87 6.42 -17.62 14.59
CA ASN A 87 7.44 -16.81 15.22
C ASN A 87 6.81 -15.83 16.22
N PRO A 88 6.65 -16.22 17.48
CA PRO A 88 6.09 -15.35 18.50
C PRO A 88 7.02 -14.19 18.89
N ASP A 89 8.29 -14.25 18.50
CA ASP A 89 9.32 -13.26 18.83
C ASP A 89 9.44 -12.14 17.77
N LEU A 90 8.48 -12.04 16.86
CA LEU A 90 8.46 -10.95 15.88
C LEU A 90 8.32 -9.60 16.59
N ASP A 91 9.24 -8.69 16.25
CA ASP A 91 9.23 -7.29 16.65
C ASP A 91 8.40 -6.41 15.67
N PRO A 92 7.96 -5.23 16.11
CA PRO A 92 7.37 -4.25 15.21
C PRO A 92 8.35 -3.78 14.13
N GLU A 93 7.85 -3.61 12.90
CA GLU A 93 8.58 -2.86 11.87
C GLU A 93 8.60 -1.37 12.24
N THR A 94 9.72 -0.69 12.06
CA THR A 94 9.84 0.76 12.29
C THR A 94 10.16 1.51 11.00
N SER A 95 9.54 2.66 10.81
CA SER A 95 9.71 3.45 9.58
C SER A 95 10.06 4.90 9.88
N ASN A 96 11.07 5.40 9.18
CA ASN A 96 11.46 6.79 9.17
C ASN A 96 11.14 7.39 7.80
N THR A 97 10.28 8.41 7.79
CA THR A 97 9.87 9.13 6.59
C THR A 97 10.42 10.55 6.60
N PHE A 98 11.05 10.92 5.51
CA PHE A 98 11.48 12.29 5.24
C PHE A 98 10.80 12.76 3.96
N GLU A 99 10.24 13.97 3.97
CA GLU A 99 9.55 14.57 2.84
C GLU A 99 9.86 16.05 2.74
N ILE A 100 10.05 16.54 1.51
CA ILE A 100 10.12 17.94 1.16
C ILE A 100 9.15 18.21 0.01
N GLY A 101 8.43 19.30 0.08
CA GLY A 101 7.46 19.63 -0.97
C GLY A 101 7.20 21.11 -1.11
N MET A 102 6.49 21.39 -2.20
CA MET A 102 6.02 22.73 -2.56
C MET A 102 4.55 22.63 -2.98
N LYS A 103 3.75 23.58 -2.54
CA LYS A 103 2.40 23.85 -3.05
C LYS A 103 2.37 25.27 -3.58
N LYS A 104 1.89 25.43 -4.82
CA LYS A 104 1.86 26.73 -5.48
C LYS A 104 0.53 26.94 -6.19
N GLN A 105 -0.05 28.09 -5.95
CA GLN A 105 -1.16 28.62 -6.72
C GLN A 105 -0.60 29.42 -7.90
N LEU A 106 -0.66 28.81 -9.11
CA LEU A 106 -0.15 29.46 -10.34
C LEU A 106 -1.08 30.56 -10.83
N SER A 107 -2.36 30.45 -10.53
CA SER A 107 -3.40 31.45 -10.79
C SER A 107 -4.59 31.19 -9.88
N GLU A 108 -5.60 32.06 -9.87
CA GLU A 108 -6.86 31.85 -9.15
C GLU A 108 -7.54 30.50 -9.49
N ARG A 109 -7.21 29.93 -10.66
CA ARG A 109 -7.82 28.71 -11.19
C ARG A 109 -6.89 27.50 -11.28
N THR A 110 -5.62 27.66 -10.89
CA THR A 110 -4.61 26.61 -11.07
C THR A 110 -3.76 26.42 -9.83
N ASN A 111 -3.79 25.22 -9.27
CA ASN A 111 -2.93 24.82 -8.16
C ASN A 111 -2.07 23.65 -8.58
N ILE A 112 -0.80 23.66 -8.15
CA ILE A 112 0.12 22.54 -8.31
C ILE A 112 0.77 22.19 -6.98
N GLY A 113 1.14 20.92 -6.83
CA GLY A 113 1.93 20.40 -5.74
C GLY A 113 3.04 19.50 -6.27
N LEU A 114 4.18 19.54 -5.61
CA LEU A 114 5.31 18.64 -5.88
C LEU A 114 5.89 18.20 -4.54
N SER A 115 6.08 16.91 -4.35
CA SER A 115 6.78 16.36 -3.20
C SER A 115 7.85 15.35 -3.60
N LEU A 116 8.88 15.27 -2.78
CA LEU A 116 9.95 14.30 -2.83
C LEU A 116 10.02 13.63 -1.47
N TYR A 117 10.01 12.31 -1.43
CA TYR A 117 10.06 11.59 -0.18
C TYR A 117 11.03 10.42 -0.18
N GLN A 118 11.46 10.06 1.00
CA GLN A 118 12.19 8.83 1.29
C GLN A 118 11.62 8.19 2.55
N VAL A 119 11.37 6.89 2.46
CA VAL A 119 10.98 6.05 3.60
C VAL A 119 12.06 4.99 3.79
N LYS A 120 12.49 4.79 5.02
CA LYS A 120 13.33 3.65 5.42
C LYS A 120 12.57 2.87 6.49
N THR A 121 12.30 1.60 6.21
CA THR A 121 11.71 0.66 7.17
C THR A 121 12.79 -0.32 7.62
N ASP A 122 13.05 -0.36 8.91
CA ASP A 122 13.93 -1.32 9.55
C ASP A 122 13.06 -2.44 10.18
N ASP A 123 13.69 -3.58 10.44
CA ASP A 123 13.05 -4.78 10.99
C ASP A 123 11.85 -5.26 10.16
N LYS A 124 11.95 -5.06 8.83
CA LYS A 124 10.92 -5.50 7.87
C LYS A 124 10.68 -6.99 8.02
N ILE A 125 9.41 -7.36 8.25
CA ILE A 125 9.02 -8.77 8.37
C ILE A 125 8.97 -9.39 6.99
N LEU A 126 9.80 -10.39 6.77
CA LEU A 126 9.90 -11.16 5.54
C LEU A 126 9.47 -12.60 5.75
N TYR A 127 8.87 -13.20 4.72
CA TYR A 127 8.56 -14.63 4.68
C TYR A 127 9.80 -15.37 4.19
N THR A 128 10.57 -15.91 5.13
CA THR A 128 11.91 -16.45 4.89
C THR A 128 11.87 -17.97 4.76
N THR A 129 12.56 -18.51 3.76
CA THR A 129 12.72 -19.97 3.58
C THR A 129 14.06 -20.40 4.14
N HIS A 130 14.02 -21.32 5.08
CA HIS A 130 15.19 -22.00 5.62
C HIS A 130 15.45 -23.30 4.85
N TYR A 131 16.71 -23.55 4.53
CA TYR A 131 17.12 -24.70 3.75
C TYR A 131 17.93 -25.67 4.61
N LYS A 132 17.78 -26.97 4.34
CA LYS A 132 18.62 -28.00 4.99
C LYS A 132 20.10 -27.74 4.69
N PRO A 133 20.99 -27.79 5.70
CA PRO A 133 22.42 -27.53 5.54
C PRO A 133 23.03 -28.27 4.35
N GLY A 134 23.76 -27.53 3.50
CA GLY A 134 24.43 -28.10 2.32
C GLY A 134 23.49 -28.53 1.17
N THR A 135 22.21 -28.17 1.21
CA THR A 135 21.23 -28.53 0.17
C THR A 135 20.41 -27.33 -0.29
N ASN A 136 19.67 -27.49 -1.41
CA ASN A 136 18.65 -26.55 -1.84
C ASN A 136 17.23 -27.02 -1.47
N LYS A 137 17.09 -27.96 -0.53
CA LYS A 137 15.77 -28.44 -0.09
C LYS A 137 15.29 -27.56 1.05
N ALA A 138 14.13 -26.95 0.88
CA ALA A 138 13.48 -26.20 1.94
C ALA A 138 13.24 -27.12 3.17
N GLU A 139 13.49 -26.59 4.34
CA GLU A 139 13.24 -27.26 5.61
C GLU A 139 11.98 -26.73 6.28
N TYR A 140 11.85 -25.40 6.34
CA TYR A 140 10.65 -24.70 6.79
C TYR A 140 10.65 -23.27 6.26
N THR A 141 9.55 -22.58 6.43
CA THR A 141 9.40 -21.14 6.21
C THR A 141 8.95 -20.47 7.50
N GLN A 142 9.34 -19.23 7.70
CA GLN A 142 9.01 -18.45 8.89
C GLN A 142 8.92 -16.96 8.54
N TYR A 143 8.10 -16.20 9.26
CA TYR A 143 8.16 -14.73 9.23
C TYR A 143 9.27 -14.25 10.17
N GLU A 144 10.12 -13.34 9.70
CA GLU A 144 11.31 -12.88 10.44
C GLU A 144 11.63 -11.43 10.14
N ASN A 145 12.12 -10.70 11.14
CA ASN A 145 12.51 -9.28 11.03
C ASN A 145 13.90 -9.11 10.36
N TYR A 146 14.13 -9.71 9.22
CA TYR A 146 15.43 -9.71 8.54
C TYR A 146 15.56 -8.69 7.43
N GLY A 147 14.52 -7.92 7.16
CA GLY A 147 14.48 -6.98 6.06
C GLY A 147 14.78 -5.55 6.47
N THR A 148 15.35 -4.82 5.51
CA THR A 148 15.34 -3.36 5.48
C THR A 148 14.76 -2.93 4.14
N GLU A 149 13.72 -2.09 4.16
CA GLU A 149 13.15 -1.50 2.96
C GLU A 149 13.56 -0.04 2.84
N LYS A 150 13.99 0.36 1.66
CA LYS A 150 14.23 1.77 1.30
C LYS A 150 13.39 2.11 0.10
N ARG A 151 12.50 3.08 0.27
CA ARG A 151 11.64 3.60 -0.79
C ARG A 151 11.83 5.10 -0.94
N ARG A 152 11.83 5.57 -2.17
CA ARG A 152 11.86 6.99 -2.51
C ARG A 152 10.88 7.26 -3.64
N GLY A 153 10.35 8.45 -3.66
CA GLY A 153 9.40 8.81 -4.71
C GLY A 153 9.31 10.29 -4.94
N ILE A 154 8.61 10.60 -6.02
CA ILE A 154 8.23 11.94 -6.45
C ILE A 154 6.73 11.89 -6.66
N GLU A 155 6.01 12.86 -6.13
CA GLU A 155 4.58 13.03 -6.37
C GLU A 155 4.34 14.42 -6.95
N PHE A 156 3.52 14.48 -7.97
CA PHE A 156 3.07 15.71 -8.61
C PHE A 156 1.54 15.72 -8.66
N GLU A 157 0.95 16.84 -8.28
CA GLU A 157 -0.48 17.09 -8.38
C GLU A 157 -0.73 18.41 -9.12
N ALA A 158 -1.78 18.44 -9.92
CA ALA A 158 -2.27 19.65 -10.58
C ALA A 158 -3.78 19.67 -10.62
N ASN A 159 -4.37 20.80 -10.30
CA ASN A 159 -5.80 21.04 -10.44
C ASN A 159 -5.98 22.34 -11.23
N HIS A 160 -6.88 22.31 -12.19
CA HIS A 160 -7.20 23.46 -13.02
C HIS A 160 -8.70 23.59 -13.24
N GLN A 161 -9.20 24.80 -13.04
CA GLN A 161 -10.57 25.17 -13.36
C GLN A 161 -10.58 26.03 -14.61
N PHE A 162 -11.06 25.49 -15.73
CA PHE A 162 -11.10 26.18 -17.02
C PHE A 162 -12.09 27.34 -16.99
N ASP A 163 -13.27 27.06 -16.44
CA ASP A 163 -14.37 28.01 -16.25
C ASP A 163 -15.26 27.56 -15.08
N ASP A 164 -16.43 28.13 -14.91
CA ASP A 164 -17.34 27.83 -13.79
C ASP A 164 -17.93 26.42 -13.87
N ASN A 165 -17.85 25.79 -15.04
CA ASN A 165 -18.45 24.48 -15.32
C ASN A 165 -17.40 23.35 -15.43
N TRP A 166 -16.21 23.65 -15.96
CA TRP A 166 -15.19 22.65 -16.29
C TRP A 166 -13.98 22.73 -15.37
N SER A 167 -13.57 21.59 -14.86
CA SER A 167 -12.32 21.44 -14.14
C SER A 167 -11.61 20.15 -14.53
N ALA A 168 -10.30 20.11 -14.30
CA ALA A 168 -9.48 18.93 -14.48
C ALA A 168 -8.50 18.77 -13.32
N TYR A 169 -8.12 17.53 -13.07
CA TYR A 169 -7.03 17.21 -12.17
C TYR A 169 -6.06 16.21 -12.83
N PHE A 170 -4.83 16.24 -12.36
CA PHE A 170 -3.80 15.30 -12.75
C PHE A 170 -2.91 15.01 -11.54
N ASN A 171 -2.75 13.71 -11.23
CA ASN A 171 -1.84 13.23 -10.20
C ASN A 171 -0.88 12.22 -10.83
N TYR A 172 0.38 12.34 -10.48
CA TYR A 172 1.42 11.43 -10.89
C TYR A 172 2.31 11.08 -9.72
N ALA A 173 2.57 9.79 -9.52
CA ALA A 173 3.56 9.31 -8.58
C ALA A 173 4.57 8.41 -9.30
N TRP A 174 5.84 8.70 -9.07
CA TRP A 174 6.93 7.80 -9.35
C TRP A 174 7.54 7.33 -8.05
N GLN A 175 7.77 6.04 -7.94
CA GLN A 175 8.42 5.46 -6.76
C GLN A 175 9.36 4.32 -7.13
N SER A 176 10.38 4.15 -6.30
CA SER A 176 11.35 3.06 -6.41
C SER A 176 11.68 2.57 -5.02
N GLY A 177 11.41 1.31 -4.77
CA GLY A 177 11.70 0.63 -3.52
C GLY A 177 12.70 -0.51 -3.72
N LYS A 178 13.40 -0.85 -2.66
CA LYS A 178 14.30 -1.99 -2.57
C LYS A 178 14.21 -2.59 -1.18
N VAL A 179 13.99 -3.90 -1.15
CA VAL A 179 14.05 -4.68 0.08
C VAL A 179 15.39 -5.41 0.11
N GLU A 180 16.14 -5.20 1.16
CA GLU A 180 17.40 -5.88 1.44
C GLU A 180 17.18 -6.83 2.62
N GLN A 181 17.52 -8.10 2.44
CA GLN A 181 17.50 -9.06 3.54
C GLN A 181 18.87 -9.09 4.19
N SER A 182 18.90 -8.88 5.51
CA SER A 182 20.13 -8.99 6.26
C SER A 182 20.61 -10.44 6.33
N LYS A 183 21.89 -10.67 6.10
CA LYS A 183 22.52 -11.96 6.39
C LYS A 183 22.55 -12.16 7.90
N VAL A 184 21.89 -13.19 8.36
CA VAL A 184 22.05 -13.65 9.75
C VAL A 184 23.19 -14.66 9.76
N ALA A 185 24.24 -14.37 10.53
CA ALA A 185 25.39 -15.26 10.66
C ALA A 185 24.96 -16.65 11.15
N GLY A 186 25.37 -17.69 10.43
CA GLY A 186 25.02 -19.09 10.75
C GLY A 186 23.71 -19.59 10.12
N THR A 187 23.01 -18.77 9.36
CA THR A 187 21.84 -19.19 8.58
C THR A 187 22.19 -19.50 7.13
N ASN A 188 21.47 -20.46 6.53
CA ASN A 188 21.58 -20.76 5.10
C ASN A 188 20.61 -19.91 4.25
N LEU A 189 20.32 -18.69 4.69
CA LEU A 189 19.46 -17.76 3.97
C LEU A 189 20.17 -17.30 2.70
N LYS A 190 19.45 -17.28 1.60
CA LYS A 190 19.90 -16.65 0.37
C LYS A 190 19.77 -15.14 0.51
N ASP A 191 20.73 -14.40 -0.01
CA ASP A 191 20.59 -12.95 -0.14
C ASP A 191 19.39 -12.65 -1.02
N VAL A 192 18.39 -12.01 -0.47
CA VAL A 192 17.26 -11.47 -1.22
C VAL A 192 17.49 -9.98 -1.38
N ASN A 193 18.10 -9.59 -2.48
CA ASN A 193 18.06 -8.24 -2.97
C ASN A 193 16.91 -8.18 -3.98
N SER A 194 15.73 -7.88 -3.52
CA SER A 194 14.58 -7.77 -4.40
C SER A 194 14.17 -6.31 -4.56
N ASN A 195 13.72 -5.98 -5.77
CA ASN A 195 12.87 -4.82 -5.94
C ASN A 195 11.63 -4.99 -5.06
N ASP A 196 11.02 -3.88 -4.70
CA ASP A 196 9.81 -3.87 -3.89
C ASP A 196 8.68 -4.56 -4.68
N TYR A 197 8.34 -5.78 -4.26
CA TYR A 197 7.32 -6.57 -4.92
C TYR A 197 5.93 -5.94 -4.75
N GLY A 198 5.07 -6.07 -5.76
CA GLY A 198 3.69 -5.61 -5.72
C GLY A 198 3.52 -4.10 -5.78
N ILE A 199 4.59 -3.30 -5.87
CA ILE A 199 4.52 -1.85 -5.91
C ILE A 199 4.81 -1.33 -7.32
N PRO A 200 3.84 -0.65 -7.97
CA PRO A 200 4.03 -0.08 -9.29
C PRO A 200 4.99 1.11 -9.22
N LYS A 201 5.89 1.23 -10.18
CA LYS A 201 6.83 2.36 -10.26
C LYS A 201 6.17 3.66 -10.69
N HIS A 202 5.13 3.57 -11.50
CA HIS A 202 4.40 4.72 -12.03
C HIS A 202 2.91 4.57 -11.78
N LEU A 203 2.32 5.59 -11.21
CA LEU A 203 0.89 5.74 -11.02
C LEU A 203 0.47 7.08 -11.62
N MET A 204 -0.55 7.08 -12.44
CA MET A 204 -1.17 8.29 -12.98
C MET A 204 -2.67 8.25 -12.76
N HIS A 205 -3.23 9.38 -12.40
CA HIS A 205 -4.66 9.57 -12.24
C HIS A 205 -5.03 10.93 -12.79
N ALA A 206 -5.92 10.98 -13.76
CA ALA A 206 -6.36 12.21 -14.39
C ALA A 206 -7.87 12.20 -14.58
N GLY A 207 -8.49 13.33 -14.45
CA GLY A 207 -9.93 13.43 -14.67
C GLY A 207 -10.38 14.80 -15.11
N PHE A 208 -11.53 14.79 -15.77
CA PHE A 208 -12.29 15.97 -16.15
C PHE A 208 -13.65 15.94 -15.46
N ASN A 209 -14.00 17.03 -14.84
CA ASN A 209 -15.29 17.19 -14.20
C ASN A 209 -16.06 18.33 -14.89
N TYR A 210 -17.32 18.04 -15.24
CA TYR A 210 -18.26 19.01 -15.75
C TYR A 210 -19.43 19.17 -14.79
N LYS A 211 -19.72 20.39 -14.41
CA LYS A 211 -20.85 20.71 -13.53
C LYS A 211 -21.62 21.90 -14.09
N GLN A 212 -22.89 21.70 -14.43
CA GLN A 212 -23.79 22.77 -14.85
C GLN A 212 -25.21 22.45 -14.40
N ASP A 213 -25.85 23.41 -13.74
CA ASP A 213 -27.22 23.30 -13.23
C ASP A 213 -27.44 22.00 -12.42
N LYS A 214 -28.23 21.08 -12.99
CA LYS A 214 -28.57 19.79 -12.39
C LYS A 214 -27.62 18.66 -12.79
N TRP A 215 -26.64 18.92 -13.65
CA TRP A 215 -25.74 17.91 -14.17
C TRP A 215 -24.37 17.98 -13.53
N ASN A 216 -23.83 16.82 -13.18
CA ASN A 216 -22.42 16.65 -12.86
C ASN A 216 -21.94 15.39 -13.59
N ALA A 217 -20.89 15.53 -14.39
CA ALA A 217 -20.28 14.41 -15.13
C ALA A 217 -18.78 14.37 -14.83
N LEU A 218 -18.27 13.15 -14.60
CA LEU A 218 -16.86 12.86 -14.37
C LEU A 218 -16.36 11.89 -15.44
N LEU A 219 -15.24 12.20 -16.04
CA LEU A 219 -14.40 11.26 -16.77
C LEU A 219 -13.10 11.10 -15.99
N ASP A 220 -12.73 9.88 -15.68
CA ASP A 220 -11.59 9.51 -14.85
C ASP A 220 -10.70 8.50 -15.59
N CYS A 221 -9.40 8.71 -15.57
CA CYS A 221 -8.41 7.85 -16.20
C CYS A 221 -7.37 7.43 -15.17
N GLN A 222 -7.07 6.15 -15.11
CA GLN A 222 -6.05 5.59 -14.23
C GLN A 222 -5.05 4.75 -15.03
N TYR A 223 -3.77 5.01 -14.81
CA TYR A 223 -2.68 4.17 -15.29
C TYR A 223 -1.85 3.66 -14.11
N VAL A 224 -1.57 2.37 -14.12
CA VAL A 224 -0.69 1.70 -13.16
C VAL A 224 0.34 0.91 -13.96
N SER A 225 1.64 1.15 -13.72
CA SER A 225 2.70 0.37 -14.36
C SER A 225 2.72 -1.06 -13.86
N ALA A 226 3.36 -1.94 -14.63
CA ALA A 226 3.62 -3.31 -14.19
C ALA A 226 4.26 -3.34 -12.80
N ARG A 227 3.90 -4.36 -12.03
CA ARG A 227 4.48 -4.68 -10.72
C ARG A 227 5.27 -5.96 -10.84
N GLN A 228 6.30 -6.12 -10.03
CA GLN A 228 7.07 -7.34 -9.98
C GLN A 228 6.42 -8.30 -8.99
N ALA A 229 6.08 -9.51 -9.44
CA ALA A 229 5.61 -10.57 -8.56
C ALA A 229 6.80 -11.32 -7.93
N PRO A 230 6.65 -11.87 -6.70
CA PRO A 230 7.71 -12.63 -6.02
C PRO A 230 8.21 -13.83 -6.82
N ASP A 231 7.33 -14.45 -7.60
CA ASP A 231 7.59 -15.68 -8.36
C ASP A 231 7.91 -15.42 -9.83
N ASP A 232 8.01 -14.14 -10.25
CA ASP A 232 8.32 -13.78 -11.63
C ASP A 232 9.82 -13.95 -11.89
N VAL A 233 10.23 -15.21 -12.06
CA VAL A 233 11.61 -15.58 -12.37
C VAL A 233 11.91 -15.37 -13.86
N THR A 234 10.90 -15.27 -14.71
CA THR A 234 11.05 -15.31 -16.17
C THR A 234 10.61 -14.04 -16.88
N GLY A 235 9.92 -13.12 -16.19
CA GLY A 235 9.26 -11.97 -16.82
C GLY A 235 8.11 -12.38 -17.76
N GLU A 236 7.71 -13.64 -17.68
CA GLU A 236 6.53 -14.12 -18.40
C GLU A 236 5.26 -13.64 -17.70
N TYR A 237 4.19 -13.58 -18.47
CA TYR A 237 2.86 -13.17 -18.13
C TYR A 237 2.51 -13.44 -16.66
N GLY A 238 2.73 -12.45 -15.82
CA GLY A 238 2.43 -12.48 -14.39
C GLY A 238 1.14 -11.75 -14.07
N ALA A 239 0.62 -12.01 -12.90
CA ALA A 239 -0.63 -11.43 -12.39
C ALA A 239 -0.61 -9.90 -12.21
N GLU A 240 0.43 -9.19 -12.72
CA GLU A 240 0.65 -7.79 -12.38
C GLU A 240 1.03 -6.92 -13.57
N ASP A 241 0.33 -7.13 -14.68
CA ASP A 241 0.49 -6.35 -15.91
C ASP A 241 0.17 -4.86 -15.71
N PRO A 242 0.78 -3.98 -16.52
CA PRO A 242 0.36 -2.58 -16.55
C PRO A 242 -1.05 -2.46 -17.11
N TYR A 243 -1.82 -1.56 -16.54
CA TYR A 243 -3.16 -1.29 -17.04
C TYR A 243 -3.46 0.20 -17.14
N PHE A 244 -4.33 0.51 -18.08
CA PHE A 244 -4.96 1.81 -18.25
C PHE A 244 -6.46 1.59 -18.33
N ILE A 245 -7.19 2.23 -17.42
CA ILE A 245 -8.65 2.16 -17.37
C ILE A 245 -9.25 3.56 -17.43
N VAL A 246 -10.44 3.65 -17.99
CA VAL A 246 -11.23 4.88 -18.03
C VAL A 246 -12.60 4.59 -17.44
N ASN A 247 -13.02 5.46 -16.54
CA ASN A 247 -14.30 5.40 -15.86
C ASN A 247 -15.09 6.67 -16.16
N THR A 248 -16.41 6.58 -16.10
CA THR A 248 -17.27 7.76 -16.17
C THR A 248 -18.45 7.63 -15.23
N ALA A 249 -18.89 8.77 -14.71
CA ALA A 249 -20.11 8.86 -13.94
C ALA A 249 -20.86 10.14 -14.31
N ILE A 250 -22.19 10.04 -14.41
CA ILE A 250 -23.07 11.16 -14.64
C ILE A 250 -24.10 11.17 -13.52
N ASN A 251 -24.21 12.29 -12.83
CA ASN A 251 -25.20 12.55 -11.80
C ASN A 251 -26.19 13.60 -12.31
N TYR A 252 -27.46 13.34 -12.08
CA TYR A 252 -28.54 14.28 -12.38
C TYR A 252 -29.39 14.56 -11.13
N GLN A 253 -29.53 15.82 -10.78
CA GLN A 253 -30.36 16.27 -9.67
C GLN A 253 -31.81 16.37 -10.12
N LEU A 254 -32.64 15.39 -9.76
CA LEU A 254 -34.07 15.37 -10.09
C LEU A 254 -34.86 16.44 -9.34
N SER A 255 -34.61 16.58 -8.04
CA SER A 255 -35.21 17.57 -7.14
C SER A 255 -34.20 17.98 -6.07
N ASP A 256 -34.52 18.90 -5.18
CA ASP A 256 -33.66 19.33 -4.08
C ASP A 256 -33.20 18.16 -3.16
N SER A 257 -34.05 17.14 -3.06
CA SER A 257 -33.81 15.97 -2.21
C SER A 257 -33.35 14.72 -2.98
N THR A 258 -33.49 14.68 -4.32
CA THR A 258 -33.29 13.43 -5.07
C THR A 258 -32.29 13.59 -6.21
N SER A 259 -31.31 12.71 -6.28
CA SER A 259 -30.41 12.61 -7.40
C SER A 259 -30.27 11.17 -7.91
N VAL A 260 -29.97 11.04 -9.21
CA VAL A 260 -29.73 9.75 -9.88
C VAL A 260 -28.32 9.77 -10.44
N GLN A 261 -27.61 8.66 -10.27
CA GLN A 261 -26.29 8.43 -10.82
C GLN A 261 -26.32 7.27 -11.80
N PHE A 262 -25.65 7.44 -12.92
CA PHE A 262 -25.25 6.35 -13.82
C PHE A 262 -23.74 6.35 -13.93
N ALA A 263 -23.11 5.17 -13.80
CA ALA A 263 -21.66 5.05 -13.95
C ALA A 263 -21.28 3.83 -14.78
N ILE A 264 -20.17 3.97 -15.49
CA ILE A 264 -19.49 2.90 -16.23
C ILE A 264 -18.05 2.88 -15.75
N ASN A 265 -17.65 1.76 -15.15
CA ASN A 265 -16.25 1.53 -14.83
C ASN A 265 -15.62 0.69 -15.94
N ASN A 266 -14.35 0.99 -16.22
CA ASN A 266 -13.57 0.32 -17.26
C ASN A 266 -14.27 0.33 -18.63
N ILE A 267 -14.49 1.53 -19.17
CA ILE A 267 -15.25 1.75 -20.43
C ILE A 267 -14.75 0.88 -21.57
N PHE A 268 -13.43 0.66 -21.66
CA PHE A 268 -12.80 -0.09 -22.73
C PHE A 268 -12.78 -1.61 -22.49
N ASP A 269 -13.36 -2.09 -21.40
CA ASP A 269 -13.42 -3.51 -21.06
C ASP A 269 -12.04 -4.15 -21.00
N ARG A 270 -11.05 -3.42 -20.47
CA ARG A 270 -9.67 -3.91 -20.35
C ARG A 270 -9.63 -5.03 -19.32
N GLU A 271 -9.20 -6.21 -19.74
CA GLU A 271 -8.84 -7.30 -18.83
C GLU A 271 -7.45 -7.06 -18.28
N PHE A 272 -7.29 -7.18 -16.97
CA PHE A 272 -6.02 -7.09 -16.26
C PHE A 272 -6.09 -7.85 -14.93
N TYR A 273 -4.92 -8.11 -14.37
CA TYR A 273 -4.78 -8.77 -13.09
C TYR A 273 -4.17 -7.81 -12.08
N SER A 274 -4.70 -7.86 -10.85
CA SER A 274 -4.16 -7.15 -9.69
C SER A 274 -4.21 -8.12 -8.51
N SER A 275 -3.24 -9.04 -8.41
CA SER A 275 -3.23 -10.24 -7.57
C SER A 275 -4.28 -11.29 -7.99
N GLU A 276 -5.44 -10.86 -8.46
CA GLU A 276 -6.53 -11.69 -8.97
C GLU A 276 -7.08 -11.07 -10.26
N ALA A 277 -7.85 -11.86 -11.00
CA ALA A 277 -8.56 -11.38 -12.18
C ALA A 277 -9.54 -10.27 -11.78
N THR A 278 -9.47 -9.12 -12.44
CA THR A 278 -10.39 -8.02 -12.20
C THR A 278 -11.65 -8.16 -13.04
N SER A 279 -12.75 -7.60 -12.55
CA SER A 279 -13.96 -7.47 -13.35
C SER A 279 -13.67 -6.58 -14.56
N GLY A 280 -14.13 -6.98 -15.74
CA GLY A 280 -14.15 -6.13 -16.94
C GLY A 280 -15.06 -4.91 -16.74
N ARG A 281 -15.65 -4.44 -17.80
CA ARG A 281 -16.58 -3.29 -17.74
C ARG A 281 -17.79 -3.58 -16.86
N THR A 282 -18.10 -2.64 -15.96
CA THR A 282 -19.27 -2.70 -15.10
C THR A 282 -20.13 -1.47 -15.25
N TYR A 283 -21.43 -1.64 -15.06
CA TYR A 283 -22.44 -0.57 -15.09
C TYR A 283 -23.11 -0.49 -13.72
N SER A 284 -23.35 0.72 -13.25
CA SER A 284 -24.11 0.93 -12.03
C SER A 284 -25.12 2.08 -12.17
N VAL A 285 -26.25 1.91 -11.50
CA VAL A 285 -27.27 2.94 -11.34
C VAL A 285 -27.55 3.11 -9.86
N GLY A 286 -27.55 4.33 -9.40
CA GLY A 286 -27.84 4.68 -8.01
C GLY A 286 -28.87 5.80 -7.91
N VAL A 287 -29.70 5.75 -6.87
CA VAL A 287 -30.60 6.82 -6.47
C VAL A 287 -30.26 7.24 -5.05
N ARG A 288 -30.08 8.53 -4.83
CA ARG A 288 -29.88 9.12 -3.50
C ARG A 288 -31.08 10.00 -3.16
N TYR A 289 -31.61 9.79 -1.98
CA TYR A 289 -32.66 10.62 -1.41
C TYR A 289 -32.21 11.17 -0.05
N ASN A 290 -32.29 12.48 0.12
CA ASN A 290 -32.00 13.18 1.38
C ASN A 290 -33.35 13.56 2.05
N PHE A 291 -33.50 13.16 3.31
CA PHE A 291 -34.73 13.43 4.11
C PHE A 291 -34.66 14.82 4.73
#